data_9769f63b7b3c34cbc022772acadadf2d
#
_entry.id   9769f63b7b3c34cbc022772acadadf2d
#
_cell.length_a   1.000
_cell.length_b   1.000
_cell.length_c   1.000
_cell.angle_alpha   90.00
_cell.angle_beta   90.00
_cell.angle_gamma   90.00
#
_symmetry.space_group_name_H-M   'P 1'
#
loop_
_entity.id
_entity.type
_entity.pdbx_description
1 polymer ?
#
loop_
_entity_poly.entity_id
_entity_poly.type
_entity_poly.pdbx_seq_one_letter_code
_entity_poly.pdbx_strand_id
1 'polypeptide(L)'
;MGYALNDARRMGLLAQSGDDTWRALESAAVRCAPAMDPAHLSNVMYCYAVCGRRATDVNWAVLERAVVSLAPAMDAGHVANAVYAYARLGEVPCEESARALDTAAGRVATNMNARQVATALWSFLSLAATRGAPLPRCYGELWRAAGELDTRAMLDVNWCNFFHAYLIHTELIGVSAMGKGKDVEAVLDRPDAASLVDGARNFPPWLATDAEEAWTRNAFEEVEVSMGHREVANVLTDLGVRHEMECLTDDEYFSLDLYVPEHDCVVEVDGPTHFVDEISADGEEGRVTRPTTATELRNMFLRKRHRRVVTLPWFELDECDTREAKSTYVADKLRAAGIKL
;
A
#
# COMPACT_ATOMS: atom_id res chain seq x y z
N MET A 1 12.30 23.06 -4.74
CA MET A 1 12.23 22.12 -3.61
C MET A 1 11.86 20.71 -4.05
N GLY A 2 10.73 20.46 -4.72
CA GLY A 2 10.29 19.11 -5.09
C GLY A 2 11.31 18.30 -5.91
N TYR A 3 12.01 18.90 -6.87
CA TYR A 3 13.06 18.22 -7.63
C TYR A 3 14.26 17.86 -6.77
N ALA A 4 14.72 18.77 -5.91
CA ALA A 4 15.84 18.50 -5.00
C ALA A 4 15.53 17.36 -4.01
N LEU A 5 14.30 17.29 -3.49
CA LEU A 5 13.84 16.19 -2.66
C LEU A 5 13.83 14.86 -3.42
N ASN A 6 13.33 14.85 -4.65
CA ASN A 6 13.31 13.65 -5.47
C ASN A 6 14.72 13.15 -5.81
N ASP A 7 15.66 14.07 -6.09
CA ASP A 7 17.06 13.71 -6.32
C ASP A 7 17.74 13.17 -5.05
N ALA A 8 17.52 13.80 -3.89
CA ALA A 8 18.01 13.31 -2.60
C ALA A 8 17.46 11.93 -2.26
N ARG A 9 16.19 11.66 -2.56
CA ARG A 9 15.57 10.33 -2.43
C ARG A 9 16.25 9.31 -3.33
N ARG A 10 16.46 9.62 -4.64
CA ARG A 10 17.14 8.74 -5.60
C ARG A 10 18.55 8.38 -5.18
N MET A 11 19.23 9.28 -4.49
CA MET A 11 20.55 9.04 -3.93
C MET A 11 20.53 8.31 -2.56
N GLY A 12 19.36 7.94 -2.06
CA GLY A 12 19.21 7.27 -0.77
C GLY A 12 19.47 8.16 0.46
N LEU A 13 19.69 9.45 0.28
CA LEU A 13 20.05 10.37 1.36
C LEU A 13 18.89 10.59 2.35
N LEU A 14 17.64 10.58 1.87
CA LEU A 14 16.47 10.82 2.70
C LEU A 14 16.15 9.64 3.61
N ALA A 15 16.42 8.40 3.18
CA ALA A 15 16.17 7.20 3.98
C ALA A 15 17.06 7.15 5.25
N GLN A 16 18.23 7.81 5.22
CA GLN A 16 19.18 7.86 6.32
C GLN A 16 19.08 9.16 7.13
N SER A 17 18.17 10.08 6.78
CA SER A 17 18.04 11.38 7.42
C SER A 17 17.30 11.26 8.75
N GLY A 18 17.85 11.89 9.80
CA GLY A 18 17.21 11.97 11.10
C GLY A 18 15.99 12.92 11.13
N ASP A 19 15.23 12.87 12.20
CA ASP A 19 13.97 13.61 12.38
C ASP A 19 14.14 15.13 12.28
N ASP A 20 15.29 15.69 12.69
CA ASP A 20 15.57 17.13 12.54
C ASP A 20 15.61 17.56 11.08
N THR A 21 16.21 16.74 10.21
CA THR A 21 16.22 16.98 8.77
C THR A 21 14.81 16.96 8.20
N TRP A 22 14.01 15.98 8.61
CA TRP A 22 12.62 15.86 8.18
C TRP A 22 11.77 17.03 8.66
N ARG A 23 11.91 17.48 9.91
CA ARG A 23 11.24 18.70 10.44
C ARG A 23 11.62 19.94 9.65
N ALA A 24 12.91 20.09 9.30
CA ALA A 24 13.36 21.20 8.46
C ALA A 24 12.77 21.18 7.05
N LEU A 25 12.71 19.99 6.43
CA LEU A 25 12.13 19.75 5.11
C LEU A 25 10.62 20.04 5.13
N GLU A 26 9.90 19.58 6.14
CA GLU A 26 8.49 19.80 6.34
C GLU A 26 8.18 21.31 6.48
N SER A 27 8.91 22.01 7.35
CA SER A 27 8.78 23.46 7.51
C SER A 27 9.04 24.21 6.19
N ALA A 28 10.02 23.76 5.41
CA ALA A 28 10.30 24.35 4.10
C ALA A 28 9.19 24.03 3.08
N ALA A 29 8.64 22.82 3.08
CA ALA A 29 7.51 22.44 2.21
C ALA A 29 6.30 23.34 2.45
N VAL A 30 5.92 23.51 3.72
CA VAL A 30 4.80 24.37 4.13
C VAL A 30 5.00 25.84 3.71
N ARG A 31 6.19 26.41 3.96
CA ARG A 31 6.50 27.77 3.53
C ARG A 31 6.43 27.96 2.01
N CYS A 32 6.83 26.93 1.25
CA CYS A 32 6.85 26.99 -0.21
C CYS A 32 5.49 26.63 -0.84
N ALA A 33 4.60 25.97 -0.12
CA ALA A 33 3.34 25.45 -0.66
C ALA A 33 2.51 26.46 -1.47
N PRO A 34 2.36 27.75 -1.04
CA PRO A 34 1.60 28.75 -1.80
C PRO A 34 2.21 29.10 -3.16
N ALA A 35 3.49 28.83 -3.37
CA ALA A 35 4.22 29.12 -4.61
C ALA A 35 4.60 27.85 -5.41
N MET A 36 4.12 26.69 -5.00
CA MET A 36 4.36 25.44 -5.72
C MET A 36 3.53 25.40 -7.01
N ASP A 37 4.09 24.77 -8.02
CA ASP A 37 3.36 24.26 -9.18
C ASP A 37 2.97 22.77 -8.98
N PRO A 38 2.19 22.15 -9.88
CA PRO A 38 1.79 20.75 -9.76
C PRO A 38 2.97 19.77 -9.63
N ALA A 39 4.08 20.00 -10.35
CA ALA A 39 5.25 19.15 -10.31
C ALA A 39 5.96 19.21 -8.95
N HIS A 40 6.10 20.41 -8.39
CA HIS A 40 6.71 20.58 -7.07
C HIS A 40 5.88 19.92 -5.98
N LEU A 41 4.54 20.15 -5.96
CA LEU A 41 3.66 19.57 -4.97
C LEU A 41 3.65 18.04 -5.03
N SER A 42 3.39 17.48 -6.23
CA SER A 42 3.29 16.03 -6.39
C SER A 42 4.62 15.31 -6.06
N ASN A 43 5.77 15.91 -6.35
CA ASN A 43 7.08 15.38 -5.97
C ASN A 43 7.31 15.43 -4.46
N VAL A 44 6.89 16.50 -3.77
CA VAL A 44 6.98 16.61 -2.31
C VAL A 44 6.15 15.49 -1.66
N MET A 45 4.88 15.38 -2.02
CA MET A 45 3.98 14.35 -1.48
C MET A 45 4.51 12.93 -1.77
N TYR A 46 4.96 12.67 -3.00
CA TYR A 46 5.55 11.40 -3.39
C TYR A 46 6.81 11.04 -2.57
N CYS A 47 7.67 12.02 -2.27
CA CYS A 47 8.85 11.80 -1.45
C CYS A 47 8.49 11.39 -0.01
N TYR A 48 7.52 12.03 0.60
CA TYR A 48 6.99 11.61 1.91
C TYR A 48 6.51 10.16 1.87
N ALA A 49 5.70 9.84 0.86
CA ALA A 49 5.12 8.50 0.70
C ALA A 49 6.18 7.40 0.53
N VAL A 50 7.17 7.62 -0.34
CA VAL A 50 8.20 6.61 -0.63
C VAL A 50 9.18 6.44 0.52
N CYS A 51 9.45 7.52 1.28
CA CYS A 51 10.30 7.45 2.46
C CYS A 51 9.56 6.94 3.70
N GLY A 52 8.27 6.61 3.60
CA GLY A 52 7.47 6.17 4.73
C GLY A 52 7.40 7.22 5.84
N ARG A 53 7.37 8.51 5.48
CA ARG A 53 7.31 9.62 6.42
C ARG A 53 6.02 10.40 6.23
N ARG A 54 5.29 10.64 7.30
CA ARG A 54 4.09 11.44 7.31
C ARG A 54 4.37 12.81 7.92
N ALA A 55 3.94 13.87 7.24
CA ALA A 55 3.96 15.22 7.83
C ALA A 55 2.93 15.33 8.97
N THR A 56 3.16 16.26 9.91
CA THR A 56 2.19 16.57 10.95
C THR A 56 0.84 16.97 10.36
N ASP A 57 -0.26 16.78 11.10
CA ASP A 57 -1.62 17.07 10.63
C ASP A 57 -1.77 18.51 10.12
N VAL A 58 -1.19 19.47 10.83
CA VAL A 58 -1.24 20.88 10.44
C VAL A 58 -0.55 21.12 9.11
N ASN A 59 0.60 20.48 8.91
CA ASN A 59 1.42 20.65 7.70
C ASN A 59 0.84 19.85 6.53
N TRP A 60 0.30 18.66 6.79
CA TRP A 60 -0.43 17.89 5.80
C TRP A 60 -1.63 18.66 5.24
N ALA A 61 -2.42 19.31 6.11
CA ALA A 61 -3.54 20.17 5.71
C ALA A 61 -3.12 21.34 4.81
N VAL A 62 -1.89 21.85 4.92
CA VAL A 62 -1.36 22.86 3.99
C VAL A 62 -1.12 22.27 2.60
N LEU A 63 -0.54 21.06 2.54
CA LEU A 63 -0.35 20.36 1.26
C LEU A 63 -1.69 20.00 0.61
N GLU A 64 -2.69 19.58 1.38
CA GLU A 64 -4.04 19.33 0.87
C GLU A 64 -4.68 20.55 0.22
N ARG A 65 -4.59 21.72 0.86
CA ARG A 65 -5.09 22.96 0.23
C ARG A 65 -4.38 23.26 -1.09
N ALA A 66 -3.09 22.98 -1.17
CA ALA A 66 -2.34 23.10 -2.41
C ALA A 66 -2.81 22.09 -3.47
N VAL A 67 -3.15 20.86 -3.08
CA VAL A 67 -3.77 19.85 -3.99
C VAL A 67 -5.04 20.41 -4.61
N VAL A 68 -5.96 20.94 -3.80
CA VAL A 68 -7.23 21.51 -4.31
C VAL A 68 -6.99 22.60 -5.34
N SER A 69 -6.06 23.52 -5.06
CA SER A 69 -5.79 24.65 -5.96
C SER A 69 -5.07 24.25 -7.25
N LEU A 70 -4.20 23.23 -7.20
CA LEU A 70 -3.34 22.82 -8.31
C LEU A 70 -3.88 21.67 -9.14
N ALA A 71 -4.84 20.87 -8.64
CA ALA A 71 -5.41 19.72 -9.34
C ALA A 71 -5.93 20.04 -10.77
N PRO A 72 -6.54 21.20 -11.05
CA PRO A 72 -6.95 21.54 -12.41
C PRO A 72 -5.81 21.64 -13.43
N ALA A 73 -4.58 21.92 -12.96
CA ALA A 73 -3.39 22.03 -13.80
C ALA A 73 -2.49 20.76 -13.75
N MET A 74 -2.83 19.76 -12.97
CA MET A 74 -2.07 18.50 -12.89
C MET A 74 -2.15 17.71 -14.19
N ASP A 75 -1.04 17.18 -14.65
CA ASP A 75 -0.99 16.14 -15.68
C ASP A 75 -1.12 14.73 -15.09
N ALA A 76 -1.07 13.72 -15.95
CA ALA A 76 -1.20 12.31 -15.58
C ALA A 76 -0.19 11.85 -14.52
N GLY A 77 1.07 12.30 -14.61
CA GLY A 77 2.11 11.95 -13.65
C GLY A 77 1.89 12.62 -12.29
N HIS A 78 1.47 13.88 -12.29
CA HIS A 78 1.19 14.63 -11.08
C HIS A 78 0.00 14.03 -10.31
N VAL A 79 -1.07 13.67 -11.01
CA VAL A 79 -2.24 13.01 -10.41
C VAL A 79 -1.84 11.67 -9.82
N ALA A 80 -1.16 10.80 -10.59
CA ALA A 80 -0.75 9.48 -10.11
C ALA A 80 0.14 9.56 -8.86
N ASN A 81 1.10 10.50 -8.83
CA ASN A 81 1.97 10.70 -7.66
C ASN A 81 1.20 11.21 -6.44
N ALA A 82 0.25 12.12 -6.63
CA ALA A 82 -0.53 12.69 -5.54
C ALA A 82 -1.44 11.62 -4.90
N VAL A 83 -2.23 10.87 -5.70
CA VAL A 83 -3.10 9.81 -5.16
C VAL A 83 -2.29 8.68 -4.54
N TYR A 84 -1.12 8.35 -5.10
CA TYR A 84 -0.20 7.37 -4.51
C TYR A 84 0.29 7.81 -3.13
N ALA A 85 0.58 9.09 -2.95
CA ALA A 85 1.03 9.59 -1.65
C ALA A 85 -0.04 9.42 -0.58
N TYR A 86 -1.29 9.76 -0.87
CA TYR A 86 -2.40 9.49 0.05
C TYR A 86 -2.51 8.00 0.37
N ALA A 87 -2.54 7.16 -0.65
CA ALA A 87 -2.71 5.72 -0.48
C ALA A 87 -1.56 5.10 0.31
N ARG A 88 -0.32 5.38 -0.07
CA ARG A 88 0.88 4.79 0.57
C ARG A 88 0.99 5.17 2.04
N LEU A 89 0.65 6.42 2.36
CA LEU A 89 0.61 6.92 3.74
C LEU A 89 -0.68 6.54 4.48
N GLY A 90 -1.67 5.94 3.82
CA GLY A 90 -2.97 5.60 4.41
C GLY A 90 -3.75 6.83 4.85
N GLU A 91 -3.53 7.98 4.18
CA GLU A 91 -4.25 9.23 4.43
C GLU A 91 -5.49 9.30 3.54
N VAL A 92 -6.63 9.60 4.15
CA VAL A 92 -7.86 9.85 3.37
C VAL A 92 -7.86 11.34 2.99
N PRO A 93 -7.90 11.67 1.69
CA PRO A 93 -8.02 13.07 1.28
C PRO A 93 -9.32 13.69 1.82
N CYS A 94 -9.28 14.94 2.22
CA CYS A 94 -10.50 15.67 2.56
C CYS A 94 -11.45 15.73 1.35
N GLU A 95 -12.73 16.04 1.58
CA GLU A 95 -13.75 15.96 0.52
C GLU A 95 -13.41 16.85 -0.69
N GLU A 96 -12.86 18.03 -0.47
CA GLU A 96 -12.43 18.94 -1.53
C GLU A 96 -11.25 18.36 -2.34
N SER A 97 -10.24 17.81 -1.65
CA SER A 97 -9.08 17.16 -2.28
C SER A 97 -9.49 15.93 -3.05
N ALA A 98 -10.36 15.09 -2.49
CA ALA A 98 -10.89 13.90 -3.15
C ALA A 98 -11.62 14.25 -4.45
N ARG A 99 -12.51 15.26 -4.41
CA ARG A 99 -13.26 15.75 -5.58
C ARG A 99 -12.34 16.37 -6.63
N ALA A 100 -11.34 17.14 -6.19
CA ALA A 100 -10.38 17.76 -7.11
C ALA A 100 -9.52 16.72 -7.83
N LEU A 101 -9.03 15.69 -7.10
CA LEU A 101 -8.26 14.59 -7.66
C LEU A 101 -9.11 13.68 -8.56
N ASP A 102 -10.36 13.38 -8.19
CA ASP A 102 -11.30 12.64 -9.04
C ASP A 102 -11.49 13.33 -10.40
N THR A 103 -11.79 14.63 -10.36
CA THR A 103 -11.96 15.45 -11.59
C THR A 103 -10.68 15.48 -12.42
N ALA A 104 -9.52 15.66 -11.78
CA ALA A 104 -8.23 15.67 -12.46
C ALA A 104 -7.89 14.31 -13.07
N ALA A 105 -8.12 13.22 -12.34
CA ALA A 105 -7.88 11.86 -12.81
C ALA A 105 -8.73 11.52 -14.04
N GLY A 106 -10.03 11.82 -14.02
CA GLY A 106 -10.90 11.63 -15.19
C GLY A 106 -10.44 12.43 -16.41
N ARG A 107 -10.05 13.69 -16.21
CA ARG A 107 -9.54 14.55 -17.29
C ARG A 107 -8.28 14.01 -17.96
N VAL A 108 -7.40 13.35 -17.22
CA VAL A 108 -6.10 12.87 -17.75
C VAL A 108 -6.06 11.36 -18.01
N ALA A 109 -7.12 10.60 -17.70
CA ALA A 109 -7.16 9.14 -17.76
C ALA A 109 -6.63 8.58 -19.11
N THR A 110 -7.12 9.11 -20.23
CA THR A 110 -6.72 8.69 -21.60
C THR A 110 -5.27 9.06 -21.97
N ASN A 111 -4.64 9.93 -21.21
CA ASN A 111 -3.23 10.33 -21.41
C ASN A 111 -2.28 9.63 -20.43
N MET A 112 -2.78 8.79 -19.56
CA MET A 112 -1.97 8.02 -18.62
C MET A 112 -1.26 6.87 -19.33
N ASN A 113 0.00 6.63 -18.99
CA ASN A 113 0.69 5.41 -19.35
C ASN A 113 0.36 4.26 -18.36
N ALA A 114 0.80 3.02 -18.67
CA ALA A 114 0.50 1.83 -17.88
C ALA A 114 0.82 2.01 -16.37
N ARG A 115 2.00 2.55 -16.04
CA ARG A 115 2.39 2.80 -14.65
C ARG A 115 1.45 3.80 -13.96
N GLN A 116 1.05 4.86 -14.64
CA GLN A 116 0.20 5.90 -14.06
C GLN A 116 -1.23 5.40 -13.80
N VAL A 117 -1.81 4.68 -14.76
CA VAL A 117 -3.14 4.06 -14.59
C VAL A 117 -3.13 3.04 -13.46
N ALA A 118 -2.16 2.11 -13.48
CA ALA A 118 -2.03 1.08 -12.44
C ALA A 118 -1.84 1.70 -11.05
N THR A 119 -0.99 2.74 -10.93
CA THR A 119 -0.78 3.47 -9.68
C THR A 119 -2.07 4.14 -9.19
N ALA A 120 -2.81 4.80 -10.07
CA ALA A 120 -4.06 5.48 -9.70
C ALA A 120 -5.14 4.46 -9.24
N LEU A 121 -5.33 3.38 -9.99
CA LEU A 121 -6.25 2.30 -9.64
C LEU A 121 -5.90 1.68 -8.29
N TRP A 122 -4.65 1.26 -8.11
CA TRP A 122 -4.18 0.70 -6.85
C TRP A 122 -4.42 1.67 -5.69
N SER A 123 -4.12 2.96 -5.87
CA SER A 123 -4.25 3.96 -4.82
C SER A 123 -5.69 4.16 -4.36
N PHE A 124 -6.62 4.34 -5.27
CA PHE A 124 -8.04 4.50 -4.93
C PHE A 124 -8.62 3.24 -4.27
N LEU A 125 -8.30 2.07 -4.82
CA LEU A 125 -8.74 0.79 -4.27
C LEU A 125 -8.16 0.51 -2.89
N SER A 126 -6.90 0.83 -2.69
CA SER A 126 -6.22 0.67 -1.40
C SER A 126 -6.89 1.49 -0.32
N LEU A 127 -7.18 2.77 -0.58
CA LEU A 127 -7.92 3.64 0.35
C LEU A 127 -9.34 3.15 0.58
N ALA A 128 -10.01 2.66 -0.45
CA ALA A 128 -11.35 2.09 -0.31
C ALA A 128 -11.36 0.84 0.58
N ALA A 129 -10.38 -0.06 0.40
CA ALA A 129 -10.29 -1.31 1.15
C ALA A 129 -9.84 -1.10 2.60
N THR A 130 -8.85 -0.21 2.84
CA THR A 130 -8.22 -0.09 4.17
C THR A 130 -8.80 1.05 5.00
N ARG A 131 -9.41 2.05 4.39
CA ARG A 131 -9.94 3.26 5.07
C ARG A 131 -11.44 3.49 4.83
N GLY A 132 -12.08 2.67 3.99
CA GLY A 132 -13.49 2.86 3.63
C GLY A 132 -13.74 4.12 2.80
N ALA A 133 -12.71 4.69 2.17
CA ALA A 133 -12.88 5.83 1.28
C ALA A 133 -13.75 5.45 0.07
N PRO A 134 -14.65 6.33 -0.39
CA PRO A 134 -15.43 6.04 -1.60
C PRO A 134 -14.52 6.05 -2.83
N LEU A 135 -14.81 5.14 -3.78
CA LEU A 135 -14.14 5.17 -5.08
C LEU A 135 -14.52 6.42 -5.87
N PRO A 136 -13.58 7.00 -6.65
CA PRO A 136 -13.84 8.18 -7.47
C PRO A 136 -14.83 7.86 -8.59
N ARG A 137 -15.50 8.88 -9.10
CA ARG A 137 -16.45 8.74 -10.25
C ARG A 137 -15.72 8.31 -11.52
N CYS A 138 -14.45 8.74 -11.68
CA CYS A 138 -13.62 8.37 -12.83
C CYS A 138 -13.08 6.93 -12.78
N TYR A 139 -13.46 6.13 -11.77
CA TYR A 139 -12.91 4.78 -11.58
C TYR A 139 -13.11 3.85 -12.79
N GLY A 140 -14.32 3.84 -13.39
CA GLY A 140 -14.59 3.08 -14.60
C GLY A 140 -13.80 3.59 -15.83
N GLU A 141 -13.56 4.90 -15.90
CA GLU A 141 -12.72 5.51 -16.95
C GLU A 141 -11.26 5.09 -16.85
N LEU A 142 -10.73 4.95 -15.63
CA LEU A 142 -9.38 4.44 -15.41
C LEU A 142 -9.23 2.99 -15.88
N TRP A 143 -10.20 2.11 -15.60
CA TRP A 143 -10.20 0.75 -16.14
C TRP A 143 -10.35 0.69 -17.66
N ARG A 144 -11.17 1.58 -18.24
CA ARG A 144 -11.28 1.71 -19.70
C ARG A 144 -9.95 2.14 -20.30
N ALA A 145 -9.28 3.14 -19.72
CA ALA A 145 -7.94 3.57 -20.12
C ALA A 145 -6.92 2.43 -20.03
N ALA A 146 -7.01 1.58 -18.99
CA ALA A 146 -6.18 0.38 -18.88
C ALA A 146 -6.39 -0.58 -20.06
N GLY A 147 -7.63 -0.78 -20.49
CA GLY A 147 -7.97 -1.64 -21.64
C GLY A 147 -7.44 -1.13 -23.00
N GLU A 148 -7.17 0.15 -23.11
CA GLU A 148 -6.67 0.80 -24.34
C GLU A 148 -5.12 0.85 -24.41
N LEU A 149 -4.41 0.38 -23.38
CA LEU A 149 -2.95 0.41 -23.35
C LEU A 149 -2.31 -0.56 -24.36
N ASP A 150 -1.17 -0.17 -24.91
CA ASP A 150 -0.34 -1.11 -25.68
C ASP A 150 0.36 -2.11 -24.75
N THR A 151 -0.19 -3.31 -24.69
CA THR A 151 0.29 -4.38 -23.80
C THR A 151 1.71 -4.82 -24.11
N ARG A 152 2.19 -4.66 -25.35
CA ARG A 152 3.57 -5.02 -25.74
C ARG A 152 4.64 -4.16 -25.09
N ALA A 153 4.27 -2.98 -24.61
CA ALA A 153 5.16 -2.05 -23.92
C ALA A 153 5.07 -2.14 -22.39
N MET A 154 4.23 -3.04 -21.86
CA MET A 154 4.08 -3.22 -20.42
C MET A 154 5.25 -4.00 -19.82
N LEU A 155 5.74 -3.52 -18.69
CA LEU A 155 6.71 -4.22 -17.85
C LEU A 155 6.01 -5.12 -16.84
N ASP A 156 6.69 -6.15 -16.34
CA ASP A 156 6.14 -7.08 -15.33
C ASP A 156 5.56 -6.35 -14.11
N VAL A 157 6.24 -5.32 -13.63
CA VAL A 157 5.75 -4.49 -12.52
C VAL A 157 4.40 -3.81 -12.83
N ASN A 158 4.11 -3.48 -14.10
CA ASN A 158 2.80 -2.91 -14.47
C ASN A 158 1.71 -3.98 -14.42
N TRP A 159 2.00 -5.16 -14.94
CA TRP A 159 1.12 -6.32 -14.87
C TRP A 159 0.76 -6.66 -13.42
N CYS A 160 1.76 -6.79 -12.55
CA CYS A 160 1.57 -7.06 -11.12
C CYS A 160 0.71 -5.98 -10.44
N ASN A 161 0.94 -4.70 -10.73
CA ASN A 161 0.15 -3.62 -10.13
C ASN A 161 -1.31 -3.64 -10.59
N PHE A 162 -1.59 -3.99 -11.85
CA PHE A 162 -2.95 -4.15 -12.35
C PHE A 162 -3.64 -5.36 -11.71
N PHE A 163 -2.94 -6.49 -11.61
CA PHE A 163 -3.51 -7.68 -10.97
C PHE A 163 -3.78 -7.44 -9.49
N HIS A 164 -2.87 -6.78 -8.79
CA HIS A 164 -3.11 -6.39 -7.39
C HIS A 164 -4.35 -5.49 -7.25
N ALA A 165 -4.50 -4.49 -8.13
CA ALA A 165 -5.70 -3.65 -8.15
C ALA A 165 -6.98 -4.48 -8.42
N TYR A 166 -6.91 -5.45 -9.33
CA TYR A 166 -8.00 -6.38 -9.61
C TYR A 166 -8.34 -7.25 -8.38
N LEU A 167 -7.34 -7.80 -7.68
CA LEU A 167 -7.55 -8.57 -6.46
C LEU A 167 -8.20 -7.73 -5.35
N ILE A 168 -7.75 -6.48 -5.14
CA ILE A 168 -8.38 -5.58 -4.16
C ILE A 168 -9.85 -5.38 -4.49
N HIS A 169 -10.17 -5.10 -5.76
CA HIS A 169 -11.55 -4.92 -6.19
C HIS A 169 -12.39 -6.17 -5.94
N THR A 170 -11.92 -7.33 -6.40
CA THR A 170 -12.72 -8.57 -6.41
C THR A 170 -12.78 -9.25 -5.06
N GLU A 171 -11.70 -9.21 -4.28
CA GLU A 171 -11.64 -9.93 -3.02
C GLU A 171 -11.90 -9.06 -1.79
N LEU A 172 -11.43 -7.82 -1.75
CA LEU A 172 -11.51 -6.99 -0.55
C LEU A 172 -12.70 -6.04 -0.54
N ILE A 173 -13.08 -5.51 -1.71
CA ILE A 173 -14.21 -4.58 -1.82
C ILE A 173 -15.51 -5.29 -2.20
N GLY A 174 -15.43 -6.45 -2.83
CA GLY A 174 -16.57 -7.38 -2.92
C GLY A 174 -17.44 -7.27 -4.17
N VAL A 175 -16.90 -6.96 -5.37
CA VAL A 175 -17.65 -7.15 -6.63
C VAL A 175 -16.87 -8.03 -7.59
N SER A 176 -17.19 -9.31 -7.62
CA SER A 176 -16.80 -10.14 -8.76
C SER A 176 -17.56 -9.70 -10.00
N ALA A 177 -16.86 -9.45 -11.10
CA ALA A 177 -17.48 -9.18 -12.42
C ALA A 177 -18.39 -10.31 -12.91
N MET A 178 -18.38 -11.47 -12.26
CA MET A 178 -19.16 -12.67 -12.60
C MET A 178 -20.42 -12.88 -11.75
N GLY A 179 -20.86 -11.91 -10.97
CA GLY A 179 -22.20 -11.78 -10.38
C GLY A 179 -22.93 -13.07 -10.01
N LYS A 180 -22.39 -13.86 -9.09
CA LYS A 180 -23.16 -14.94 -8.46
C LYS A 180 -23.02 -14.83 -6.94
N GLY A 181 -24.06 -14.28 -6.29
CA GLY A 181 -24.21 -14.49 -4.87
C GLY A 181 -24.56 -13.25 -4.04
N LYS A 182 -24.72 -13.43 -2.77
CA LYS A 182 -25.18 -12.49 -1.73
C LYS A 182 -24.32 -11.21 -1.59
N ASP A 183 -23.15 -11.17 -2.21
CA ASP A 183 -22.21 -10.04 -2.10
C ASP A 183 -22.66 -8.81 -2.92
N VAL A 184 -23.53 -9.00 -3.92
CA VAL A 184 -24.02 -7.90 -4.76
C VAL A 184 -24.95 -6.96 -3.99
N GLU A 185 -25.80 -7.49 -3.08
CA GLU A 185 -26.71 -6.66 -2.28
C GLU A 185 -25.94 -5.76 -1.30
N ALA A 186 -24.91 -6.28 -0.65
CA ALA A 186 -24.06 -5.52 0.28
C ALA A 186 -23.28 -4.40 -0.43
N VAL A 187 -22.97 -4.60 -1.71
CA VAL A 187 -22.27 -3.61 -2.53
C VAL A 187 -23.22 -2.50 -3.01
N LEU A 188 -24.47 -2.83 -3.29
CA LEU A 188 -25.46 -1.85 -3.77
C LEU A 188 -25.82 -0.79 -2.72
N ASP A 189 -25.60 -1.06 -1.44
CA ASP A 189 -25.78 -0.11 -0.34
C ASP A 189 -24.62 0.89 -0.18
N ARG A 190 -23.51 0.69 -0.89
CA ARG A 190 -22.37 1.60 -0.83
C ARG A 190 -22.64 2.88 -1.63
N PRO A 191 -22.14 4.04 -1.15
CA PRO A 191 -22.29 5.31 -1.88
C PRO A 191 -21.57 5.33 -3.23
N ASP A 192 -20.58 4.45 -3.44
CA ASP A 192 -19.78 4.29 -4.66
C ASP A 192 -20.13 3.05 -5.48
N ALA A 193 -21.27 2.43 -5.22
CA ALA A 193 -21.72 1.20 -5.91
C ALA A 193 -21.71 1.36 -7.45
N ALA A 194 -22.14 2.50 -7.96
CA ALA A 194 -22.13 2.79 -9.40
C ALA A 194 -20.72 2.76 -9.99
N SER A 195 -19.73 3.36 -9.29
CA SER A 195 -18.33 3.35 -9.71
C SER A 195 -17.75 1.94 -9.70
N LEU A 196 -18.07 1.13 -8.68
CA LEU A 196 -17.65 -0.28 -8.60
C LEU A 196 -18.15 -1.09 -9.79
N VAL A 197 -19.45 -1.01 -10.07
CA VAL A 197 -20.08 -1.75 -11.18
C VAL A 197 -19.52 -1.28 -12.53
N ASP A 198 -19.33 0.02 -12.72
CA ASP A 198 -18.74 0.56 -13.96
C ASP A 198 -17.28 0.09 -14.11
N GLY A 199 -16.49 0.09 -13.03
CA GLY A 199 -15.13 -0.44 -13.04
C GLY A 199 -15.08 -1.91 -13.47
N ALA A 200 -15.90 -2.76 -12.85
CA ALA A 200 -15.95 -4.19 -13.16
C ALA A 200 -16.32 -4.48 -14.63
N ARG A 201 -17.19 -3.67 -15.24
CA ARG A 201 -17.57 -3.80 -16.65
C ARG A 201 -16.43 -3.46 -17.62
N ASN A 202 -15.46 -2.70 -17.18
CA ASN A 202 -14.34 -2.24 -17.99
C ASN A 202 -13.05 -3.01 -17.72
N PHE A 203 -13.07 -4.13 -16.97
CA PHE A 203 -11.88 -4.95 -16.74
C PHE A 203 -11.32 -5.48 -18.05
N PRO A 204 -10.04 -5.21 -18.35
CA PRO A 204 -9.39 -5.77 -19.53
C PRO A 204 -9.30 -7.30 -19.47
N PRO A 205 -9.46 -8.03 -20.60
CA PRO A 205 -9.36 -9.49 -20.63
C PRO A 205 -8.03 -10.05 -20.14
N TRP A 206 -6.93 -9.33 -20.37
CA TRP A 206 -5.59 -9.73 -20.00
C TRP A 206 -5.34 -9.76 -18.47
N LEU A 207 -6.28 -9.28 -17.63
CA LEU A 207 -6.17 -9.40 -16.17
C LEU A 207 -6.13 -10.86 -15.70
N ALA A 208 -6.95 -11.72 -16.29
CA ALA A 208 -7.03 -13.14 -15.95
C ALA A 208 -6.06 -14.01 -16.77
N THR A 209 -5.08 -13.43 -17.42
CA THR A 209 -4.06 -14.11 -18.23
C THR A 209 -2.69 -13.51 -17.93
N ASP A 210 -2.25 -12.54 -18.74
CA ASP A 210 -0.89 -11.98 -18.65
C ASP A 210 -0.59 -11.34 -17.30
N ALA A 211 -1.56 -10.64 -16.70
CA ALA A 211 -1.35 -9.96 -15.41
C ALA A 211 -1.32 -10.96 -14.24
N GLU A 212 -2.18 -11.98 -14.25
CA GLU A 212 -2.17 -13.06 -13.26
C GLU A 212 -0.88 -13.88 -13.36
N GLU A 213 -0.45 -14.23 -14.58
CA GLU A 213 0.79 -14.95 -14.81
C GLU A 213 2.02 -14.16 -14.33
N ALA A 214 2.06 -12.85 -14.59
CA ALA A 214 3.13 -12.00 -14.10
C ALA A 214 3.12 -11.91 -12.55
N TRP A 215 1.95 -11.85 -11.94
CA TRP A 215 1.80 -11.80 -10.49
C TRP A 215 2.30 -13.09 -9.82
N THR A 216 1.86 -14.26 -10.28
CA THR A 216 2.29 -15.54 -9.73
C THR A 216 3.78 -15.75 -9.92
N ARG A 217 4.33 -15.42 -11.10
CA ARG A 217 5.78 -15.47 -11.35
C ARG A 217 6.56 -14.58 -10.36
N ASN A 218 6.11 -13.36 -10.12
CA ASN A 218 6.74 -12.45 -9.17
C ASN A 218 6.71 -12.99 -7.73
N ALA A 219 5.60 -13.62 -7.32
CA ALA A 219 5.50 -14.22 -6.00
C ALA A 219 6.53 -15.34 -5.78
N PHE A 220 6.90 -16.09 -6.82
CA PHE A 220 7.97 -17.09 -6.79
C PHE A 220 9.38 -16.48 -6.74
N GLU A 221 9.60 -15.32 -7.37
CA GLU A 221 10.92 -14.69 -7.47
C GLU A 221 11.29 -13.86 -6.22
N GLU A 222 10.32 -13.41 -5.44
CA GLU A 222 10.53 -12.55 -4.25
C GLU A 222 11.04 -13.30 -3.01
N VAL A 223 11.44 -14.57 -3.12
CA VAL A 223 11.88 -15.39 -1.98
C VAL A 223 13.30 -14.99 -1.52
N GLU A 224 13.43 -13.94 -0.75
CA GLU A 224 14.66 -13.58 -0.03
C GLU A 224 14.52 -13.87 1.47
N VAL A 225 15.22 -14.93 1.93
CA VAL A 225 15.26 -15.27 3.36
C VAL A 225 16.06 -14.23 4.14
N SER A 226 15.38 -13.30 4.79
CA SER A 226 16.02 -12.29 5.64
C SER A 226 16.65 -12.91 6.90
N MET A 227 17.57 -12.16 7.55
CA MET A 227 18.10 -12.60 8.87
C MET A 227 16.97 -12.70 9.90
N GLY A 228 16.01 -11.79 9.89
CA GLY A 228 14.87 -11.80 10.80
C GLY A 228 14.00 -13.07 10.63
N HIS A 229 13.74 -13.50 9.38
CA HIS A 229 13.00 -14.75 9.12
C HIS A 229 13.70 -15.96 9.74
N ARG A 230 15.04 -16.06 9.59
CA ARG A 230 15.85 -17.16 10.18
C ARG A 230 15.85 -17.12 11.70
N GLU A 231 15.94 -15.95 12.30
CA GLU A 231 15.89 -15.81 13.76
C GLU A 231 14.55 -16.31 14.31
N VAL A 232 13.44 -15.88 13.72
CA VAL A 232 12.10 -16.31 14.14
C VAL A 232 11.91 -17.81 13.88
N ALA A 233 12.36 -18.34 12.75
CA ALA A 233 12.34 -19.78 12.46
C ALA A 233 13.08 -20.59 13.52
N ASN A 234 14.27 -20.13 13.95
CA ASN A 234 15.02 -20.77 15.03
C ASN A 234 14.24 -20.75 16.37
N VAL A 235 13.59 -19.64 16.67
CA VAL A 235 12.75 -19.54 17.86
C VAL A 235 11.56 -20.52 17.79
N LEU A 236 10.88 -20.65 16.65
CA LEU A 236 9.81 -21.62 16.47
C LEU A 236 10.30 -23.06 16.65
N THR A 237 11.50 -23.36 16.13
CA THR A 237 12.15 -24.66 16.33
C THR A 237 12.43 -24.95 17.81
N ASP A 238 12.99 -23.99 18.56
CA ASP A 238 13.25 -24.13 19.99
C ASP A 238 11.96 -24.30 20.82
N LEU A 239 10.87 -23.69 20.38
CA LEU A 239 9.53 -23.84 20.96
C LEU A 239 8.84 -25.17 20.57
N GLY A 240 9.47 -25.98 19.73
CA GLY A 240 8.88 -27.23 19.21
C GLY A 240 7.75 -27.04 18.20
N VAL A 241 7.62 -25.85 17.61
CA VAL A 241 6.59 -25.54 16.63
C VAL A 241 7.06 -25.91 15.23
N ARG A 242 6.41 -26.93 14.63
CA ARG A 242 6.67 -27.30 13.24
C ARG A 242 6.23 -26.18 12.31
N HIS A 243 7.10 -25.74 11.43
CA HIS A 243 6.85 -24.65 10.49
C HIS A 243 7.54 -24.89 9.15
N GLU A 244 7.09 -24.18 8.15
CA GLU A 244 7.67 -24.09 6.80
C GLU A 244 8.09 -22.62 6.57
N MET A 245 9.20 -22.42 5.86
CA MET A 245 9.70 -21.09 5.51
C MET A 245 9.48 -20.83 4.03
N GLU A 246 9.19 -19.57 3.69
CA GLU A 246 9.14 -19.10 2.31
C GLU A 246 8.28 -19.99 1.41
N CYS A 247 7.08 -20.34 1.87
CA CYS A 247 6.11 -21.06 1.07
C CYS A 247 5.11 -20.10 0.41
N LEU A 248 4.31 -20.61 -0.51
CA LEU A 248 3.26 -19.83 -1.16
C LEU A 248 1.89 -20.20 -0.58
N THR A 249 0.94 -19.29 -0.72
CA THR A 249 -0.48 -19.60 -0.52
C THR A 249 -0.96 -20.63 -1.55
N ASP A 250 -2.05 -21.36 -1.26
CA ASP A 250 -2.58 -22.42 -2.14
C ASP A 250 -2.92 -21.94 -3.56
N ASP A 251 -3.24 -20.63 -3.72
CA ASP A 251 -3.48 -19.99 -5.01
C ASP A 251 -2.22 -19.42 -5.67
N GLU A 252 -1.05 -19.60 -5.03
CA GLU A 252 0.26 -19.12 -5.48
C GLU A 252 0.35 -17.58 -5.61
N TYR A 253 -0.58 -16.82 -4.99
CA TYR A 253 -0.61 -15.37 -5.14
C TYR A 253 0.27 -14.64 -4.13
N PHE A 254 0.58 -15.24 -2.98
CA PHE A 254 1.37 -14.60 -1.93
C PHE A 254 2.43 -15.54 -1.37
N SER A 255 3.66 -15.03 -1.24
CA SER A 255 4.72 -15.71 -0.47
C SER A 255 4.43 -15.52 1.03
N LEU A 256 4.80 -16.48 1.86
CA LEU A 256 4.64 -16.46 3.31
C LEU A 256 6.02 -16.55 3.95
N ASP A 257 6.34 -15.66 4.88
CA ASP A 257 7.64 -15.72 5.57
C ASP A 257 7.79 -17.03 6.33
N LEU A 258 6.78 -17.37 7.15
CA LEU A 258 6.71 -18.65 7.88
C LEU A 258 5.25 -19.13 7.95
N TYR A 259 5.08 -20.43 7.81
CA TYR A 259 3.77 -21.08 7.91
C TYR A 259 3.79 -22.21 8.94
N VAL A 260 2.78 -22.27 9.80
CA VAL A 260 2.58 -23.29 10.83
C VAL A 260 1.38 -24.15 10.43
N PRO A 261 1.58 -25.27 9.72
CA PRO A 261 0.51 -26.05 9.09
C PRO A 261 -0.53 -26.60 10.09
N GLU A 262 -0.08 -27.07 11.26
CA GLU A 262 -0.96 -27.67 12.29
C GLU A 262 -2.04 -26.69 12.80
N HIS A 263 -1.80 -25.40 12.65
CA HIS A 263 -2.69 -24.35 13.15
C HIS A 263 -3.27 -23.47 12.05
N ASP A 264 -2.93 -23.73 10.78
CA ASP A 264 -3.23 -22.84 9.64
C ASP A 264 -2.92 -21.39 10.02
N CYS A 265 -1.65 -21.17 10.40
CA CYS A 265 -1.16 -19.90 10.90
C CYS A 265 0.03 -19.41 10.08
N VAL A 266 -0.11 -18.21 9.54
CA VAL A 266 0.97 -17.47 8.90
C VAL A 266 1.65 -16.59 9.95
N VAL A 267 2.99 -16.53 9.93
CA VAL A 267 3.80 -15.64 10.76
C VAL A 267 4.62 -14.76 9.83
N GLU A 268 4.29 -13.47 9.76
CA GLU A 268 4.96 -12.45 8.95
C GLU A 268 5.94 -11.65 9.81
N VAL A 269 7.15 -11.45 9.31
CA VAL A 269 8.22 -10.70 9.99
C VAL A 269 8.42 -9.38 9.26
N ASP A 270 7.73 -8.35 9.73
CA ASP A 270 7.64 -7.07 9.04
C ASP A 270 8.88 -6.19 9.28
N GLY A 271 9.68 -5.96 8.24
CA GLY A 271 10.86 -5.09 8.24
C GLY A 271 10.50 -3.58 8.24
N PRO A 272 11.49 -2.68 8.34
CA PRO A 272 11.28 -1.22 8.42
C PRO A 272 10.47 -0.62 7.26
N THR A 273 10.58 -1.17 6.06
CA THR A 273 9.87 -0.69 4.87
C THR A 273 8.36 -0.95 4.88
N HIS A 274 7.92 -1.80 5.80
CA HIS A 274 6.50 -2.14 6.02
C HIS A 274 5.76 -1.11 6.85
N PHE A 275 6.46 -0.07 7.36
CA PHE A 275 5.88 0.91 8.27
C PHE A 275 6.00 2.34 7.76
N VAL A 276 5.12 3.19 8.26
CA VAL A 276 5.13 4.65 8.10
C VAL A 276 5.43 5.25 9.46
N ASP A 277 6.39 6.17 9.51
CA ASP A 277 6.72 6.93 10.70
C ASP A 277 6.04 8.31 10.66
N GLU A 278 5.39 8.68 11.74
CA GLU A 278 4.85 10.03 11.90
C GLU A 278 5.91 10.95 12.52
N ILE A 279 6.01 12.17 11.99
CA ILE A 279 6.88 13.21 12.54
C ILE A 279 6.17 13.79 13.78
N SER A 280 6.74 13.58 14.98
CA SER A 280 6.17 14.14 16.22
C SER A 280 6.24 15.68 16.21
N ALA A 281 5.11 16.33 16.48
CA ALA A 281 5.03 17.78 16.57
C ALA A 281 5.82 18.35 17.76
N ASP A 282 5.91 17.61 18.85
CA ASP A 282 6.38 18.09 20.16
C ASP A 282 7.81 17.66 20.51
N GLY A 283 8.50 16.96 19.60
CA GLY A 283 9.87 16.49 19.85
C GLY A 283 9.98 15.43 20.95
N GLU A 284 8.87 14.89 21.44
CA GLU A 284 8.88 13.78 22.38
C GLU A 284 9.33 12.48 21.68
N GLU A 285 10.08 11.65 22.40
CA GLU A 285 10.67 10.38 21.95
C GLU A 285 9.63 9.26 21.75
N GLY A 286 8.53 9.57 21.09
CA GLY A 286 7.49 8.60 20.76
C GLY A 286 7.26 8.56 19.26
N ARG A 287 8.04 7.75 18.54
CA ARG A 287 7.81 7.48 17.12
C ARG A 287 6.52 6.68 16.98
N VAL A 288 5.47 7.30 16.46
CA VAL A 288 4.25 6.56 16.12
C VAL A 288 4.51 5.87 14.79
N THR A 289 4.68 4.55 14.85
CA THR A 289 4.94 3.72 13.68
C THR A 289 3.70 2.90 13.37
N ARG A 290 3.19 2.99 12.15
CA ARG A 290 2.02 2.20 11.71
C ARG A 290 2.31 1.45 10.41
N PRO A 291 1.67 0.30 10.14
CA PRO A 291 1.85 -0.42 8.89
C PRO A 291 1.54 0.47 7.68
N THR A 292 2.29 0.28 6.61
CA THR A 292 1.93 0.88 5.31
C THR A 292 0.63 0.26 4.80
N THR A 293 -0.09 0.98 3.95
CA THR A 293 -1.30 0.44 3.31
C THR A 293 -1.04 -0.85 2.53
N ALA A 294 0.14 -1.01 1.93
CA ALA A 294 0.52 -2.24 1.25
C ALA A 294 0.62 -3.43 2.22
N THR A 295 1.22 -3.23 3.41
CA THR A 295 1.29 -4.23 4.47
C THR A 295 -0.10 -4.58 5.01
N GLU A 296 -0.95 -3.57 5.23
CA GLU A 296 -2.34 -3.80 5.66
C GLU A 296 -3.12 -4.64 4.63
N LEU A 297 -3.02 -4.31 3.34
CA LEU A 297 -3.66 -5.06 2.25
C LEU A 297 -3.18 -6.50 2.21
N ARG A 298 -1.85 -6.72 2.25
CA ARG A 298 -1.27 -8.05 2.31
C ARG A 298 -1.87 -8.86 3.48
N ASN A 299 -1.89 -8.29 4.67
CA ASN A 299 -2.47 -8.93 5.85
C ASN A 299 -3.99 -9.21 5.69
N MET A 300 -4.73 -8.34 4.99
CA MET A 300 -6.13 -8.59 4.67
C MET A 300 -6.29 -9.79 3.74
N PHE A 301 -5.47 -9.92 2.69
CA PHE A 301 -5.48 -11.06 1.80
C PHE A 301 -5.10 -12.37 2.51
N LEU A 302 -4.07 -12.34 3.35
CA LEU A 302 -3.65 -13.52 4.12
C LEU A 302 -4.74 -13.98 5.10
N ARG A 303 -5.44 -13.05 5.77
CA ARG A 303 -6.57 -13.39 6.66
C ARG A 303 -7.79 -13.97 5.94
N LYS A 304 -7.90 -13.80 4.63
CA LYS A 304 -8.92 -14.49 3.81
C LYS A 304 -8.55 -15.93 3.48
N ARG A 305 -7.26 -16.22 3.41
CA ARG A 305 -6.70 -17.51 3.00
C ARG A 305 -6.37 -18.42 4.18
N HIS A 306 -6.01 -17.83 5.30
CA HIS A 306 -5.55 -18.54 6.49
C HIS A 306 -6.36 -18.18 7.72
N ARG A 307 -6.51 -19.17 8.59
CA ARG A 307 -7.27 -19.02 9.84
C ARG A 307 -6.64 -18.01 10.80
N ARG A 308 -5.30 -17.89 10.77
CA ARG A 308 -4.54 -17.00 11.65
C ARG A 308 -3.41 -16.33 10.88
N VAL A 309 -3.20 -15.05 11.18
CA VAL A 309 -2.05 -14.28 10.70
C VAL A 309 -1.48 -13.56 11.91
N VAL A 310 -0.24 -13.87 12.23
CA VAL A 310 0.57 -13.24 13.29
C VAL A 310 1.61 -12.36 12.63
N THR A 311 1.68 -11.10 13.01
CA THR A 311 2.68 -10.16 12.52
C THR A 311 3.68 -9.85 13.62
N LEU A 312 4.97 -9.88 13.27
CA LEU A 312 6.09 -9.60 14.16
C LEU A 312 6.85 -8.36 13.63
N PRO A 313 6.50 -7.14 14.09
CA PRO A 313 7.18 -5.93 13.70
C PRO A 313 8.66 -5.94 14.10
N TRP A 314 9.54 -5.50 13.20
CA TRP A 314 10.99 -5.45 13.44
C TRP A 314 11.37 -4.72 14.73
N PHE A 315 10.71 -3.60 15.05
CA PHE A 315 11.02 -2.80 16.23
C PHE A 315 10.65 -3.51 17.55
N GLU A 316 9.58 -4.31 17.57
CA GLU A 316 9.23 -5.14 18.74
C GLU A 316 10.26 -6.29 18.92
N LEU A 317 10.79 -6.84 17.81
CA LEU A 317 11.86 -7.85 17.84
C LEU A 317 13.21 -7.24 18.27
N ASP A 318 13.50 -6.02 17.86
CA ASP A 318 14.73 -5.30 18.23
C ASP A 318 14.74 -4.87 19.70
N GLU A 319 13.58 -4.66 20.33
CA GLU A 319 13.46 -4.43 21.77
C GLU A 319 13.81 -5.68 22.61
N CYS A 320 13.89 -6.86 21.98
CA CYS A 320 14.24 -8.09 22.64
C CYS A 320 15.76 -8.31 22.63
N ASP A 321 16.46 -7.86 23.66
CA ASP A 321 17.94 -7.90 23.78
C ASP A 321 18.53 -9.31 23.86
N THR A 322 17.73 -10.32 24.24
CA THR A 322 18.21 -11.69 24.42
C THR A 322 17.38 -12.70 23.63
N ARG A 323 17.97 -13.89 23.36
CA ARG A 323 17.26 -14.99 22.71
C ARG A 323 16.04 -15.44 23.51
N GLU A 324 16.14 -15.45 24.84
CA GLU A 324 15.06 -15.81 25.75
C GLU A 324 13.91 -14.79 25.68
N ALA A 325 14.24 -13.49 25.60
CA ALA A 325 13.25 -12.43 25.44
C ALA A 325 12.52 -12.56 24.08
N LYS A 326 13.24 -12.80 22.98
CA LYS A 326 12.66 -13.05 21.65
C LYS A 326 11.77 -14.29 21.67
N SER A 327 12.21 -15.37 22.31
CA SER A 327 11.43 -16.60 22.44
C SER A 327 10.12 -16.37 23.21
N THR A 328 10.19 -15.62 24.31
CA THR A 328 9.01 -15.25 25.10
C THR A 328 8.05 -14.38 24.28
N TYR A 329 8.55 -13.36 23.60
CA TYR A 329 7.75 -12.47 22.77
C TYR A 329 7.01 -13.23 21.65
N VAL A 330 7.72 -14.06 20.87
CA VAL A 330 7.13 -14.87 19.80
C VAL A 330 6.09 -15.84 20.37
N ALA A 331 6.41 -16.52 21.47
CA ALA A 331 5.49 -17.44 22.15
C ALA A 331 4.21 -16.73 22.58
N ASP A 332 4.31 -15.51 23.11
CA ASP A 332 3.14 -14.75 23.57
C ASP A 332 2.27 -14.29 22.38
N LYS A 333 2.88 -13.85 21.28
CA LYS A 333 2.14 -13.55 20.03
C LYS A 333 1.40 -14.78 19.48
N LEU A 334 2.04 -15.95 19.49
CA LEU A 334 1.40 -17.21 19.07
C LEU A 334 0.25 -17.62 20.01
N ARG A 335 0.45 -17.53 21.33
CA ARG A 335 -0.61 -17.80 22.33
C ARG A 335 -1.79 -16.86 22.17
N ALA A 336 -1.54 -15.55 21.94
CA ALA A 336 -2.57 -14.56 21.67
C ALA A 336 -3.40 -14.92 20.41
N ALA A 337 -2.75 -15.54 19.41
CA ALA A 337 -3.43 -16.08 18.22
C ALA A 337 -4.13 -17.43 18.47
N GLY A 338 -4.11 -17.95 19.72
CA GLY A 338 -4.77 -19.20 20.10
C GLY A 338 -3.98 -20.47 19.75
N ILE A 339 -2.66 -20.36 19.57
CA ILE A 339 -1.76 -21.50 19.36
C ILE A 339 -1.29 -21.99 20.75
N LYS A 340 -1.45 -23.29 20.98
CA LYS A 340 -0.95 -23.94 22.20
C LYS A 340 0.50 -24.38 21.92
N LEU A 341 1.42 -23.91 22.75
CA LEU A 341 2.83 -24.26 22.74
C LEU A 341 3.14 -25.29 23.81
#